data_423b2b12acfe6a50220d3f342b2c7f40
#
_entry.id   423b2b12acfe6a50220d3f342b2c7f40
#
_cell.length_a   1.000
_cell.length_b   1.000
_cell.length_c   1.000
_cell.angle_alpha   90.00
_cell.angle_beta   90.00
_cell.angle_gamma   90.00
#
_symmetry.space_group_name_H-M   'P 1'
#
loop_
_entity.id
_entity.type
_entity.pdbx_description
1 polymer ?
#
loop_
_entity_poly.entity_id
_entity_poly.type
_entity_poly.pdbx_seq_one_letter_code
_entity_poly.pdbx_strand_id
1 'polypeptide(L)'
;MILIFDLGGSKMRVALAENGVLGEILRVPTDRSVAGFGKFLVALQEVTKGHKIEAVAGGFPGQLQGEDGELVVATNLPHWRGQLLRRELKQLFDCPVYITNDVELCGLGEAKFGAGSTKGVMAYYTVSTGVNAVRLMDGEVDHTVSRYELGKQIVSNVDGEPQALEPLIGGAELEKRTGKVPHDIHDQNVWRELERSLAIGIYNTALYWNPELVVIGGSMMRDIKVAGVAEALHKMPNVFERWPRLELAQLGDEGGIRGAMVWLGQFGYK
;
A
#
# COMPACT_ATOMS: atom_id res chain seq x y z
N MET A 1 -20.10 9.52 -13.88
CA MET A 1 -19.30 8.34 -13.47
C MET A 1 -17.94 8.76 -12.94
N ILE A 2 -17.42 8.04 -11.99
CA ILE A 2 -16.07 8.24 -11.43
C ILE A 2 -15.20 7.07 -11.85
N LEU A 3 -14.00 7.34 -12.36
CA LEU A 3 -13.01 6.32 -12.64
C LEU A 3 -12.15 6.10 -11.39
N ILE A 4 -12.04 4.85 -10.95
CA ILE A 4 -11.23 4.47 -9.81
C ILE A 4 -10.21 3.43 -10.23
N PHE A 5 -8.95 3.60 -9.81
CA PHE A 5 -7.92 2.61 -10.05
C PHE A 5 -6.99 2.42 -8.83
N ASP A 6 -6.45 1.23 -8.72
CA ASP A 6 -5.38 0.87 -7.81
C ASP A 6 -4.27 0.18 -8.62
N LEU A 7 -3.19 0.89 -8.87
CA LEU A 7 -2.07 0.41 -9.66
C LEU A 7 -1.02 -0.20 -8.74
N GLY A 8 -0.89 -1.51 -8.80
CA GLY A 8 0.22 -2.22 -8.16
C GLY A 8 1.35 -2.53 -9.15
N GLY A 9 2.50 -2.94 -8.63
CA GLY A 9 3.66 -3.29 -9.45
C GLY A 9 3.47 -4.50 -10.38
N SER A 10 2.45 -5.34 -10.17
CA SER A 10 2.19 -6.54 -10.96
C SER A 10 0.82 -6.57 -11.61
N LYS A 11 -0.16 -5.95 -10.99
CA LYS A 11 -1.55 -5.88 -11.48
C LYS A 11 -2.18 -4.56 -11.08
N MET A 12 -3.05 -4.07 -11.94
CA MET A 12 -3.90 -2.92 -11.72
C MET A 12 -5.35 -3.41 -11.50
N ARG A 13 -6.09 -2.72 -10.66
CA ARG A 13 -7.53 -2.86 -10.50
C ARG A 13 -8.18 -1.57 -10.96
N VAL A 14 -9.24 -1.68 -11.71
CA VAL A 14 -9.97 -0.54 -12.25
C VAL A 14 -11.46 -0.79 -12.10
N ALA A 15 -12.20 0.23 -11.71
CA ALA A 15 -13.65 0.19 -11.66
C ALA A 15 -14.25 1.54 -12.00
N LEU A 16 -15.50 1.55 -12.42
CA LEU A 16 -16.33 2.74 -12.43
C LEU A 16 -17.18 2.78 -11.17
N ALA A 17 -17.36 3.96 -10.62
CA ALA A 17 -18.29 4.19 -9.51
C ALA A 17 -19.35 5.20 -9.90
N GLU A 18 -20.55 5.01 -9.37
CA GLU A 18 -21.68 5.91 -9.54
C GLU A 18 -22.46 6.02 -8.25
N ASN A 19 -22.78 7.25 -7.82
CA ASN A 19 -23.56 7.52 -6.60
C ASN A 19 -22.98 6.80 -5.34
N GLY A 20 -21.65 6.77 -5.21
CA GLY A 20 -20.96 6.12 -4.08
C GLY A 20 -20.92 4.59 -4.14
N VAL A 21 -21.43 3.98 -5.21
CA VAL A 21 -21.42 2.52 -5.41
C VAL A 21 -20.32 2.14 -6.39
N LEU A 22 -19.43 1.26 -5.95
CA LEU A 22 -18.39 0.69 -6.80
C LEU A 22 -18.98 -0.39 -7.70
N GLY A 23 -18.75 -0.26 -9.01
CA GLY A 23 -19.14 -1.27 -10.02
C GLY A 23 -18.19 -2.48 -10.03
N GLU A 24 -18.22 -3.22 -11.12
CA GLU A 24 -17.36 -4.38 -11.32
C GLU A 24 -15.87 -3.97 -11.29
N ILE A 25 -15.07 -4.72 -10.52
CA ILE A 25 -13.61 -4.50 -10.42
C ILE A 25 -12.92 -5.35 -11.48
N LEU A 26 -12.39 -4.70 -12.49
CA LEU A 26 -11.57 -5.31 -13.51
C LEU A 26 -10.12 -5.42 -13.04
N ARG A 27 -9.49 -6.56 -13.34
CA ARG A 27 -8.10 -6.84 -13.02
C ARG A 27 -7.27 -6.91 -14.30
N VAL A 28 -6.29 -6.02 -14.42
CA VAL A 28 -5.43 -5.91 -15.60
C VAL A 28 -3.97 -6.12 -15.17
N PRO A 29 -3.19 -6.95 -15.85
CA PRO A 29 -1.75 -7.05 -15.59
C PRO A 29 -1.05 -5.70 -15.80
N THR A 30 -0.13 -5.34 -14.89
CA THR A 30 0.69 -4.14 -15.06
C THR A 30 1.86 -4.45 -15.98
N ASP A 31 1.93 -3.75 -17.10
CA ASP A 31 3.10 -3.82 -17.99
C ASP A 31 4.22 -2.92 -17.46
N ARG A 32 5.34 -3.53 -17.09
CA ARG A 32 6.52 -2.84 -16.53
C ARG A 32 7.49 -2.33 -17.60
N SER A 33 7.23 -2.59 -18.88
CA SER A 33 8.09 -2.17 -19.98
C SER A 33 8.02 -0.65 -20.20
N VAL A 34 8.88 -0.15 -21.09
CA VAL A 34 8.86 1.24 -21.53
C VAL A 34 7.49 1.65 -22.11
N ALA A 35 6.79 0.73 -22.78
CA ALA A 35 5.45 0.99 -23.32
C ALA A 35 4.33 0.89 -22.25
N GLY A 36 4.65 0.45 -21.03
CA GLY A 36 3.67 0.13 -20.01
C GLY A 36 2.80 1.31 -19.60
N PHE A 37 3.38 2.50 -19.48
CA PHE A 37 2.61 3.71 -19.12
C PHE A 37 1.53 4.03 -20.16
N GLY A 38 1.88 3.99 -21.46
CA GLY A 38 0.90 4.17 -22.54
C GLY A 38 -0.21 3.10 -22.53
N LYS A 39 0.14 1.84 -22.28
CA LYS A 39 -0.84 0.75 -22.15
C LYS A 39 -1.76 0.93 -20.95
N PHE A 40 -1.24 1.46 -19.85
CA PHE A 40 -2.06 1.84 -18.69
C PHE A 40 -3.13 2.86 -19.07
N LEU A 41 -2.76 3.95 -19.75
CA LEU A 41 -3.70 4.98 -20.21
C LEU A 41 -4.76 4.40 -21.16
N VAL A 42 -4.34 3.55 -22.11
CA VAL A 42 -5.27 2.87 -23.03
C VAL A 42 -6.24 1.95 -22.26
N ALA A 43 -5.77 1.20 -21.27
CA ALA A 43 -6.64 0.34 -20.46
C ALA A 43 -7.70 1.16 -19.71
N LEU A 44 -7.34 2.32 -19.17
CA LEU A 44 -8.31 3.23 -18.54
C LEU A 44 -9.35 3.76 -19.54
N GLN A 45 -8.92 4.12 -20.75
CA GLN A 45 -9.85 4.58 -21.82
C GLN A 45 -10.86 3.50 -22.22
N GLU A 46 -10.40 2.24 -22.35
CA GLU A 46 -11.29 1.14 -22.72
C GLU A 46 -12.35 0.87 -21.63
N VAL A 47 -11.97 0.94 -20.35
CA VAL A 47 -12.92 0.77 -19.23
C VAL A 47 -13.94 1.89 -19.17
N THR A 48 -13.55 3.11 -19.57
CA THR A 48 -14.43 4.29 -19.52
C THR A 48 -15.24 4.51 -20.77
N LYS A 49 -15.08 3.66 -21.79
CA LYS A 49 -15.75 3.82 -23.09
C LYS A 49 -17.26 3.95 -22.97
N GLY A 50 -17.79 5.01 -23.55
CA GLY A 50 -19.24 5.32 -23.51
C GLY A 50 -19.72 6.02 -22.24
N HIS A 51 -18.82 6.33 -21.31
CA HIS A 51 -19.14 7.03 -20.08
C HIS A 51 -18.45 8.41 -20.01
N LYS A 52 -19.17 9.42 -19.54
CA LYS A 52 -18.57 10.70 -19.16
C LYS A 52 -17.96 10.55 -17.78
N ILE A 53 -16.65 10.82 -17.65
CA ILE A 53 -15.94 10.75 -16.38
C ILE A 53 -15.95 12.15 -15.73
N GLU A 54 -16.35 12.23 -14.48
CA GLU A 54 -16.48 13.46 -13.71
C GLU A 54 -15.30 13.66 -12.76
N ALA A 55 -14.64 12.57 -12.37
CA ALA A 55 -13.42 12.58 -11.57
C ALA A 55 -12.65 11.26 -11.76
N VAL A 56 -11.34 11.33 -11.54
CA VAL A 56 -10.45 10.16 -11.46
C VAL A 56 -9.85 10.10 -10.07
N ALA A 57 -9.95 8.96 -9.40
CA ALA A 57 -9.24 8.71 -8.15
C ALA A 57 -8.40 7.43 -8.25
N GLY A 58 -7.19 7.45 -7.66
CA GLY A 58 -6.39 6.23 -7.73
C GLY A 58 -5.11 6.23 -6.90
N GLY A 59 -4.54 5.04 -6.77
CA GLY A 59 -3.27 4.75 -6.12
C GLY A 59 -2.15 4.43 -7.10
N PHE A 60 -0.95 4.85 -6.73
CA PHE A 60 0.25 4.59 -7.48
C PHE A 60 1.40 4.11 -6.57
N PRO A 61 2.15 3.05 -6.94
CA PRO A 61 3.24 2.52 -6.13
C PRO A 61 4.51 3.36 -6.32
N GLY A 62 4.67 4.42 -5.55
CA GLY A 62 5.81 5.33 -5.66
C GLY A 62 5.53 6.71 -5.10
N GLN A 63 6.36 7.68 -5.49
CA GLN A 63 6.24 9.06 -5.07
C GLN A 63 5.96 9.97 -6.28
N LEU A 64 4.96 10.82 -6.09
CA LEU A 64 4.57 11.86 -7.04
C LEU A 64 5.07 13.22 -6.54
N GLN A 65 5.54 14.07 -7.44
CA GLN A 65 5.97 15.42 -7.13
C GLN A 65 5.30 16.45 -8.05
N GLY A 66 5.07 17.63 -7.50
CA GLY A 66 4.51 18.77 -8.23
C GLY A 66 3.02 18.61 -8.60
N GLU A 67 2.47 19.66 -9.21
CA GLU A 67 1.07 19.72 -9.62
C GLU A 67 0.74 18.72 -10.74
N ASP A 68 1.69 18.48 -11.64
CA ASP A 68 1.55 17.53 -12.75
C ASP A 68 1.66 16.07 -12.31
N GLY A 69 2.07 15.82 -11.06
CA GLY A 69 2.23 14.47 -10.52
C GLY A 69 3.34 13.70 -11.21
N GLU A 70 4.55 14.29 -11.30
CA GLU A 70 5.72 13.61 -11.83
C GLU A 70 6.10 12.40 -10.96
N LEU A 71 6.32 11.27 -11.61
CA LEU A 71 6.76 10.03 -10.96
C LEU A 71 8.26 10.12 -10.67
N VAL A 72 8.63 10.62 -9.49
CA VAL A 72 10.03 10.78 -9.08
C VAL A 72 10.63 9.49 -8.50
N VAL A 73 9.80 8.68 -7.83
CA VAL A 73 10.15 7.34 -7.35
C VAL A 73 9.13 6.34 -7.87
N ALA A 74 9.59 5.32 -8.56
CA ALA A 74 8.76 4.25 -9.13
C ALA A 74 9.51 2.91 -9.05
N THR A 75 9.80 2.44 -7.84
CA THR A 75 10.65 1.26 -7.58
C THR A 75 10.19 0.03 -8.33
N ASN A 76 8.89 -0.22 -8.36
CA ASN A 76 8.28 -1.37 -9.04
C ASN A 76 8.00 -1.13 -10.54
N LEU A 77 8.14 0.11 -11.01
CA LEU A 77 7.86 0.54 -12.38
C LEU A 77 8.96 1.50 -12.89
N PRO A 78 10.23 1.08 -12.92
CA PRO A 78 11.36 1.98 -13.15
C PRO A 78 11.30 2.74 -14.48
N HIS A 79 10.70 2.14 -15.52
CA HIS A 79 10.52 2.76 -16.83
C HIS A 79 9.42 3.85 -16.88
N TRP A 80 8.64 4.00 -15.80
CA TRP A 80 7.60 5.02 -15.70
C TRP A 80 8.10 6.31 -15.01
N ARG A 81 9.33 6.30 -14.49
CA ARG A 81 9.93 7.48 -13.88
C ARG A 81 9.98 8.65 -14.86
N GLY A 82 9.62 9.85 -14.38
CA GLY A 82 9.52 11.06 -15.17
C GLY A 82 8.20 11.25 -15.91
N GLN A 83 7.29 10.25 -15.90
CA GLN A 83 5.94 10.43 -16.45
C GLN A 83 5.12 11.37 -15.55
N LEU A 84 4.26 12.18 -16.18
CA LEU A 84 3.45 13.21 -15.53
C LEU A 84 2.02 12.69 -15.32
N LEU A 85 1.87 11.74 -14.41
CA LEU A 85 0.66 10.92 -14.26
C LEU A 85 -0.62 11.75 -14.10
N ARG A 86 -0.62 12.76 -13.23
CA ARG A 86 -1.82 13.59 -13.02
C ARG A 86 -2.16 14.41 -14.25
N ARG A 87 -1.15 14.99 -14.92
CA ARG A 87 -1.35 15.76 -16.14
C ARG A 87 -1.94 14.92 -17.27
N GLU A 88 -1.35 13.74 -17.51
CA GLU A 88 -1.82 12.84 -18.56
C GLU A 88 -3.28 12.40 -18.33
N LEU A 89 -3.63 12.07 -17.08
CA LEU A 89 -5.02 11.70 -16.74
C LEU A 89 -5.99 12.89 -16.85
N LYS A 90 -5.56 14.10 -16.45
CA LYS A 90 -6.38 15.31 -16.64
C LYS A 90 -6.64 15.59 -18.10
N GLN A 91 -5.62 15.45 -18.96
CA GLN A 91 -5.77 15.64 -20.42
C GLN A 91 -6.67 14.57 -21.05
N LEU A 92 -6.55 13.32 -20.56
CA LEU A 92 -7.29 12.20 -21.11
C LEU A 92 -8.79 12.25 -20.80
N PHE A 93 -9.18 12.69 -19.60
CA PHE A 93 -10.56 12.64 -19.12
C PHE A 93 -11.23 14.00 -18.95
N ASP A 94 -10.48 15.10 -19.11
CA ASP A 94 -10.96 16.48 -18.92
C ASP A 94 -11.73 16.68 -17.60
N CYS A 95 -11.17 16.15 -16.49
CA CYS A 95 -11.80 16.19 -15.18
C CYS A 95 -10.75 16.28 -14.05
N PRO A 96 -11.17 16.56 -12.80
CA PRO A 96 -10.31 16.52 -11.61
C PRO A 96 -9.70 15.13 -11.40
N VAL A 97 -8.42 15.10 -10.97
CA VAL A 97 -7.64 13.88 -10.76
C VAL A 97 -7.03 13.87 -9.36
N TYR A 98 -7.39 12.87 -8.57
CA TYR A 98 -7.00 12.67 -7.17
C TYR A 98 -6.17 11.41 -7.04
N ILE A 99 -4.84 11.55 -6.95
CA ILE A 99 -3.92 10.41 -6.88
C ILE A 99 -3.11 10.50 -5.60
N THR A 100 -2.99 9.37 -4.92
CA THR A 100 -2.13 9.20 -3.77
C THR A 100 -1.35 7.88 -3.86
N ASN A 101 -0.65 7.49 -2.81
CA ASN A 101 0.09 6.24 -2.77
C ASN A 101 -0.85 5.04 -2.59
N ASP A 102 -0.52 3.89 -3.18
CA ASP A 102 -1.29 2.65 -3.09
C ASP A 102 -1.42 2.13 -1.65
N VAL A 103 -0.38 2.28 -0.81
CA VAL A 103 -0.42 1.88 0.61
C VAL A 103 -1.36 2.78 1.41
N GLU A 104 -1.40 4.09 1.11
CA GLU A 104 -2.33 5.03 1.74
C GLU A 104 -3.79 4.63 1.44
N LEU A 105 -4.07 4.28 0.19
CA LEU A 105 -5.40 3.82 -0.19
C LEU A 105 -5.76 2.51 0.51
N CYS A 106 -4.85 1.53 0.57
CA CYS A 106 -5.11 0.29 1.30
C CYS A 106 -5.43 0.56 2.78
N GLY A 107 -4.68 1.46 3.42
CA GLY A 107 -4.94 1.89 4.80
C GLY A 107 -6.30 2.54 4.98
N LEU A 108 -6.69 3.46 4.09
CA LEU A 108 -8.02 4.09 4.09
C LEU A 108 -9.15 3.08 3.89
N GLY A 109 -8.96 2.14 2.96
CA GLY A 109 -9.91 1.06 2.70
C GLY A 109 -10.13 0.21 3.94
N GLU A 110 -9.05 -0.27 4.56
CA GLU A 110 -9.10 -1.08 5.77
C GLU A 110 -9.68 -0.31 6.96
N ALA A 111 -9.37 0.98 7.12
CA ALA A 111 -9.92 1.81 8.17
C ALA A 111 -11.45 1.93 8.08
N LYS A 112 -12.01 2.02 6.87
CA LYS A 112 -13.43 2.26 6.65
C LYS A 112 -14.26 1.00 6.48
N PHE A 113 -13.71 -0.03 5.83
CA PHE A 113 -14.47 -1.20 5.36
C PHE A 113 -13.87 -2.54 5.81
N GLY A 114 -12.69 -2.56 6.42
CA GLY A 114 -11.98 -3.77 6.78
C GLY A 114 -11.70 -3.90 8.27
N ALA A 115 -10.51 -4.38 8.61
CA ALA A 115 -10.07 -4.64 9.98
C ALA A 115 -9.70 -3.37 10.76
N GLY A 116 -9.68 -2.20 10.12
CA GLY A 116 -9.17 -0.96 10.67
C GLY A 116 -10.15 -0.19 11.56
N SER A 117 -9.81 1.05 11.85
CA SER A 117 -10.61 1.98 12.63
C SER A 117 -10.56 3.38 12.02
N THR A 118 -11.69 4.07 12.05
CA THR A 118 -11.81 5.49 11.70
C THR A 118 -11.70 6.40 12.92
N LYS A 119 -11.19 5.88 14.05
CA LYS A 119 -10.97 6.64 15.29
C LYS A 119 -9.60 6.34 15.85
N GLY A 120 -8.98 7.36 16.41
CA GLY A 120 -7.67 7.27 17.01
C GLY A 120 -6.53 7.09 15.99
N VAL A 121 -5.39 6.62 16.45
CA VAL A 121 -4.22 6.40 15.61
C VAL A 121 -4.16 4.94 15.16
N MET A 122 -4.12 4.72 13.86
CA MET A 122 -3.96 3.41 13.23
C MET A 122 -2.72 3.42 12.34
N ALA A 123 -1.96 2.33 12.36
CA ALA A 123 -0.95 2.04 11.34
C ALA A 123 -1.46 0.94 10.41
N TYR A 124 -1.30 1.11 9.11
CA TYR A 124 -1.49 0.05 8.14
C TYR A 124 -0.15 -0.33 7.54
N TYR A 125 0.21 -1.60 7.62
CA TYR A 125 1.38 -2.18 7.00
C TYR A 125 1.00 -3.00 5.78
N THR A 126 1.76 -2.86 4.71
CA THR A 126 1.76 -3.82 3.60
C THR A 126 3.08 -4.58 3.58
N VAL A 127 3.00 -5.91 3.62
CA VAL A 127 4.14 -6.82 3.45
C VAL A 127 3.85 -7.69 2.23
N SER A 128 4.44 -7.29 1.10
CA SER A 128 4.22 -7.93 -0.21
C SER A 128 5.53 -8.05 -0.96
N THR A 129 5.61 -7.71 -2.24
CA THR A 129 6.87 -7.61 -2.99
C THR A 129 7.89 -6.72 -2.26
N GLY A 130 7.43 -5.58 -1.75
CA GLY A 130 8.14 -4.68 -0.84
C GLY A 130 7.41 -4.57 0.50
N VAL A 131 7.89 -3.64 1.34
CA VAL A 131 7.32 -3.35 2.67
C VAL A 131 7.17 -1.85 2.83
N ASN A 132 6.00 -1.41 3.22
CA ASN A 132 5.79 -0.03 3.65
C ASN A 132 4.63 0.05 4.65
N ALA A 133 4.42 1.24 5.24
CA ALA A 133 3.29 1.49 6.11
C ALA A 133 2.83 2.94 6.01
N VAL A 134 1.59 3.18 6.43
CA VAL A 134 0.98 4.49 6.54
C VAL A 134 0.39 4.67 7.93
N ARG A 135 0.43 5.91 8.42
CA ARG A 135 -0.26 6.36 9.63
C ARG A 135 -1.59 7.00 9.24
N LEU A 136 -2.64 6.57 9.92
CA LEU A 136 -3.95 7.21 9.83
C LEU A 136 -4.32 7.78 11.19
N MET A 137 -4.94 8.96 11.18
CA MET A 137 -5.48 9.64 12.36
C MET A 137 -6.96 9.91 12.10
N ASP A 138 -7.82 9.36 12.94
CA ASP A 138 -9.27 9.50 12.82
C ASP A 138 -9.83 9.14 11.43
N GLY A 139 -9.23 8.13 10.80
CA GLY A 139 -9.63 7.60 9.49
C GLY A 139 -9.11 8.39 8.29
N GLU A 140 -8.25 9.36 8.50
CA GLU A 140 -7.58 10.15 7.46
C GLU A 140 -6.09 9.85 7.44
N VAL A 141 -5.49 9.94 6.25
CA VAL A 141 -4.03 9.80 6.12
C VAL A 141 -3.35 10.98 6.80
N ASP A 142 -2.39 10.69 7.67
CA ASP A 142 -1.55 11.72 8.27
C ASP A 142 -0.55 12.25 7.23
N HIS A 143 -0.91 13.39 6.64
CA HIS A 143 -0.11 14.02 5.61
C HIS A 143 1.11 14.73 6.21
N THR A 144 2.28 14.34 5.74
CA THR A 144 3.56 14.95 6.05
C THR A 144 4.19 15.58 4.80
N VAL A 145 5.31 16.27 4.96
CA VAL A 145 6.05 16.88 3.84
C VAL A 145 6.49 15.84 2.81
N SER A 146 6.86 14.65 3.28
CA SER A 146 7.15 13.48 2.47
C SER A 146 6.45 12.27 3.07
N ARG A 147 6.17 11.25 2.24
CA ARG A 147 5.52 10.03 2.70
C ARG A 147 6.41 9.23 3.63
N TYR A 148 5.78 8.43 4.46
CA TYR A 148 6.47 7.47 5.30
C TYR A 148 7.08 6.35 4.46
N GLU A 149 8.30 5.95 4.82
CA GLU A 149 9.05 4.86 4.17
C GLU A 149 9.50 3.85 5.24
N LEU A 150 8.52 3.23 5.91
CA LEU A 150 8.79 2.35 7.05
C LEU A 150 9.53 1.07 6.68
N GLY A 151 9.47 0.65 5.43
CA GLY A 151 10.30 -0.46 4.93
C GLY A 151 11.80 -0.16 5.01
N LYS A 152 12.19 1.13 5.08
CA LYS A 152 13.59 1.57 5.18
C LYS A 152 14.07 1.77 6.62
N GLN A 153 13.21 1.59 7.62
CA GLN A 153 13.63 1.65 9.02
C GLN A 153 14.67 0.57 9.32
N ILE A 154 15.67 0.92 10.11
CA ILE A 154 16.71 -0.02 10.54
C ILE A 154 16.16 -0.86 11.69
N VAL A 155 16.19 -2.18 11.52
CA VAL A 155 15.63 -3.15 12.48
C VAL A 155 16.69 -4.16 12.99
N SER A 156 17.88 -4.15 12.42
CA SER A 156 18.96 -5.04 12.81
C SER A 156 20.32 -4.44 12.44
N ASN A 157 21.38 -4.99 13.01
CA ASN A 157 22.76 -4.73 12.62
C ASN A 157 23.48 -6.07 12.54
N VAL A 158 24.11 -6.33 11.40
CA VAL A 158 24.88 -7.57 11.17
C VAL A 158 26.29 -7.15 10.81
N ASP A 159 27.27 -7.58 11.60
CA ASP A 159 28.70 -7.28 11.40
C ASP A 159 29.02 -5.77 11.25
N GLY A 160 28.26 -4.92 11.96
CA GLY A 160 28.40 -3.47 11.87
C GLY A 160 27.56 -2.81 10.78
N GLU A 161 26.91 -3.59 9.89
CA GLU A 161 26.11 -3.07 8.81
C GLU A 161 24.61 -2.99 9.19
N PRO A 162 23.98 -1.80 9.09
CA PRO A 162 22.58 -1.63 9.41
C PRO A 162 21.71 -2.35 8.41
N GLN A 163 20.69 -3.07 8.90
CA GLN A 163 19.73 -3.82 8.08
C GLN A 163 18.36 -3.16 8.14
N ALA A 164 17.83 -2.77 7.00
CA ALA A 164 16.49 -2.23 6.89
C ALA A 164 15.42 -3.35 6.88
N LEU A 165 14.19 -3.00 7.22
CA LEU A 165 13.08 -3.95 7.34
C LEU A 165 12.72 -4.62 5.99
N GLU A 166 12.57 -3.83 4.92
CA GLU A 166 12.14 -4.35 3.61
C GLU A 166 13.08 -5.41 3.02
N PRO A 167 14.42 -5.24 3.01
CA PRO A 167 15.33 -6.29 2.57
C PRO A 167 15.22 -7.60 3.37
N LEU A 168 14.80 -7.52 4.63
CA LEU A 168 14.67 -8.71 5.47
C LEU A 168 13.38 -9.49 5.21
N ILE A 169 12.25 -8.79 5.00
CA ILE A 169 10.93 -9.43 4.98
C ILE A 169 10.15 -9.24 3.68
N GLY A 170 10.61 -8.38 2.75
CA GLY A 170 9.96 -8.18 1.45
C GLY A 170 10.05 -9.42 0.57
N GLY A 171 8.95 -9.73 -0.12
CA GLY A 171 8.85 -10.95 -0.94
C GLY A 171 9.88 -11.02 -2.06
N ALA A 172 10.18 -9.88 -2.71
CA ALA A 172 11.19 -9.84 -3.78
C ALA A 172 12.61 -10.15 -3.26
N GLU A 173 12.97 -9.62 -2.11
CA GLU A 173 14.29 -9.87 -1.51
C GLU A 173 14.37 -11.29 -0.92
N LEU A 174 13.26 -11.82 -0.39
CA LEU A 174 13.19 -13.20 0.04
C LEU A 174 13.38 -14.17 -1.14
N GLU A 175 12.71 -13.93 -2.26
CA GLU A 175 12.88 -14.71 -3.50
C GLU A 175 14.33 -14.64 -4.01
N LYS A 176 14.92 -13.45 -4.05
CA LYS A 176 16.31 -13.25 -4.48
C LYS A 176 17.32 -14.00 -3.61
N ARG A 177 17.16 -14.01 -2.27
CA ARG A 177 18.11 -14.68 -1.37
C ARG A 177 17.91 -16.18 -1.26
N THR A 178 16.67 -16.68 -1.48
CA THR A 178 16.36 -18.12 -1.39
C THR A 178 16.33 -18.84 -2.74
N GLY A 179 16.21 -18.08 -3.85
CA GLY A 179 15.99 -18.62 -5.19
C GLY A 179 14.61 -19.26 -5.38
N LYS A 180 13.66 -19.03 -4.43
CA LYS A 180 12.31 -19.60 -4.45
C LYS A 180 11.28 -18.50 -4.29
N VAL A 181 10.18 -18.59 -5.01
CA VAL A 181 9.03 -17.73 -4.74
C VAL A 181 8.51 -17.98 -3.31
N PRO A 182 8.08 -16.95 -2.59
CA PRO A 182 7.74 -17.07 -1.17
C PRO A 182 6.81 -18.23 -0.82
N HIS A 183 5.77 -18.48 -1.63
CA HIS A 183 4.81 -19.56 -1.35
C HIS A 183 5.34 -20.99 -1.50
N ASP A 184 6.53 -21.18 -2.07
CA ASP A 184 7.22 -22.48 -2.18
C ASP A 184 8.22 -22.71 -1.01
N ILE A 185 8.29 -21.76 -0.08
CA ILE A 185 9.15 -21.89 1.10
C ILE A 185 8.39 -22.56 2.22
N HIS A 186 8.74 -23.82 2.53
CA HIS A 186 8.08 -24.63 3.56
C HIS A 186 8.82 -24.63 4.90
N ASP A 187 10.04 -24.03 4.96
CA ASP A 187 10.81 -23.94 6.21
C ASP A 187 10.18 -22.91 7.16
N GLN A 188 9.60 -23.42 8.25
CA GLN A 188 8.96 -22.61 9.28
C GLN A 188 9.94 -21.67 10.01
N ASN A 189 11.24 -21.97 10.02
CA ASN A 189 12.24 -21.11 10.66
C ASN A 189 12.40 -19.79 9.87
N VAL A 190 12.33 -19.87 8.54
CA VAL A 190 12.33 -18.65 7.68
C VAL A 190 11.15 -17.75 8.07
N TRP A 191 9.94 -18.29 8.13
CA TRP A 191 8.75 -17.49 8.48
C TRP A 191 8.81 -16.90 9.88
N ARG A 192 9.32 -17.66 10.87
CA ARG A 192 9.54 -17.14 12.24
C ARG A 192 10.56 -16.01 12.28
N GLU A 193 11.59 -16.04 11.42
CA GLU A 193 12.56 -14.96 11.32
C GLU A 193 11.89 -13.69 10.74
N LEU A 194 11.06 -13.83 9.69
CA LEU A 194 10.30 -12.73 9.13
C LEU A 194 9.32 -12.13 10.15
N GLU A 195 8.62 -12.97 10.91
CA GLU A 195 7.72 -12.55 12.00
C GLU A 195 8.45 -11.73 13.07
N ARG A 196 9.64 -12.14 13.47
CA ARG A 196 10.49 -11.39 14.44
C ARG A 196 10.93 -10.05 13.87
N SER A 197 11.39 -10.02 12.62
CA SER A 197 11.82 -8.77 11.97
C SER A 197 10.67 -7.79 11.81
N LEU A 198 9.49 -8.28 11.42
CA LEU A 198 8.26 -7.45 11.34
C LEU A 198 7.86 -6.93 12.72
N ALA A 199 7.97 -7.76 13.76
CA ALA A 199 7.68 -7.34 15.13
C ALA A 199 8.61 -6.20 15.60
N ILE A 200 9.91 -6.22 15.23
CA ILE A 200 10.83 -5.09 15.51
C ILE A 200 10.36 -3.84 14.79
N GLY A 201 9.97 -3.96 13.52
CA GLY A 201 9.44 -2.82 12.76
C GLY A 201 8.19 -2.22 13.38
N ILE A 202 7.25 -3.07 13.84
CA ILE A 202 6.04 -2.65 14.54
C ILE A 202 6.36 -2.04 15.91
N TYR A 203 7.34 -2.58 16.63
CA TYR A 203 7.81 -2.02 17.89
C TYR A 203 8.33 -0.58 17.72
N ASN A 204 9.18 -0.34 16.72
CA ASN A 204 9.66 1.00 16.39
C ASN A 204 8.49 1.94 16.04
N THR A 205 7.52 1.45 15.25
CA THR A 205 6.31 2.22 14.92
C THR A 205 5.50 2.55 16.16
N ALA A 206 5.38 1.61 17.09
CA ALA A 206 4.67 1.84 18.36
C ALA A 206 5.38 2.92 19.19
N LEU A 207 6.73 2.91 19.24
CA LEU A 207 7.51 3.95 19.92
C LEU A 207 7.30 5.36 19.35
N TYR A 208 7.17 5.49 18.01
CA TYR A 208 7.07 6.79 17.35
C TYR A 208 5.63 7.28 17.16
N TRP A 209 4.70 6.38 16.86
CA TRP A 209 3.33 6.74 16.50
C TRP A 209 2.30 6.41 17.58
N ASN A 210 2.64 5.50 18.46
CA ASN A 210 1.76 4.98 19.51
C ASN A 210 0.34 4.64 18.98
N PRO A 211 0.22 3.80 17.94
CA PRO A 211 -1.08 3.45 17.39
C PRO A 211 -1.84 2.52 18.34
N GLU A 212 -3.16 2.66 18.39
CA GLU A 212 -4.03 1.73 19.10
C GLU A 212 -4.20 0.41 18.34
N LEU A 213 -4.04 0.48 17.01
CA LEU A 213 -4.26 -0.63 16.10
C LEU A 213 -3.21 -0.63 14.98
N VAL A 214 -2.66 -1.81 14.70
CA VAL A 214 -1.83 -2.06 13.52
C VAL A 214 -2.53 -3.11 12.67
N VAL A 215 -2.97 -2.71 11.47
CA VAL A 215 -3.51 -3.63 10.47
C VAL A 215 -2.39 -4.02 9.52
N ILE A 216 -2.23 -5.33 9.28
CA ILE A 216 -1.13 -5.86 8.49
C ILE A 216 -1.70 -6.60 7.28
N GLY A 217 -1.40 -6.10 6.08
CA GLY A 217 -1.82 -6.68 4.81
C GLY A 217 -0.65 -7.04 3.90
N GLY A 218 -0.97 -7.39 2.66
CA GLY A 218 -0.01 -7.79 1.64
C GLY A 218 0.12 -9.29 1.47
N SER A 219 0.66 -9.71 0.33
CA SER A 219 0.67 -11.12 -0.10
C SER A 219 1.51 -12.04 0.80
N MET A 220 2.52 -11.51 1.49
CA MET A 220 3.37 -12.27 2.41
C MET A 220 2.61 -12.70 3.69
N MET A 221 1.50 -12.02 4.03
CA MET A 221 0.68 -12.34 5.21
C MET A 221 -0.10 -13.64 5.06
N ARG A 222 -0.08 -14.27 3.91
CA ARG A 222 -0.55 -15.65 3.76
C ARG A 222 0.27 -16.62 4.62
N ASP A 223 1.57 -16.41 4.70
CA ASP A 223 2.54 -17.30 5.35
C ASP A 223 3.08 -16.71 6.67
N ILE A 224 3.33 -15.40 6.76
CA ILE A 224 3.59 -14.68 8.02
C ILE A 224 2.31 -14.68 8.86
N LYS A 225 2.40 -15.12 10.11
CA LYS A 225 1.24 -15.21 11.02
C LYS A 225 1.22 -14.04 12.00
N VAL A 226 0.11 -13.32 12.05
CA VAL A 226 -0.08 -12.20 13.00
C VAL A 226 0.16 -12.66 14.45
N ALA A 227 -0.23 -13.89 14.80
CA ALA A 227 0.03 -14.46 16.12
C ALA A 227 1.52 -14.60 16.44
N GLY A 228 2.35 -15.03 15.44
CA GLY A 228 3.81 -15.11 15.60
C GLY A 228 4.45 -13.74 15.75
N VAL A 229 3.96 -12.75 15.00
CA VAL A 229 4.39 -11.34 15.13
C VAL A 229 4.03 -10.81 16.52
N ALA A 230 2.83 -11.05 17.02
CA ALA A 230 2.39 -10.62 18.35
C ALA A 230 3.23 -11.28 19.46
N GLU A 231 3.50 -12.58 19.35
CA GLU A 231 4.37 -13.30 20.30
C GLU A 231 5.78 -12.69 20.34
N ALA A 232 6.35 -12.37 19.18
CA ALA A 232 7.66 -11.74 19.10
C ALA A 232 7.66 -10.31 19.65
N LEU A 233 6.59 -9.54 19.37
CA LEU A 233 6.41 -8.17 19.88
C LEU A 233 6.33 -8.15 21.41
N HIS A 234 5.59 -9.06 22.02
CA HIS A 234 5.43 -9.14 23.49
C HIS A 234 6.71 -9.56 24.24
N LYS A 235 7.73 -10.06 23.54
CA LYS A 235 9.06 -10.33 24.12
C LYS A 235 9.98 -9.11 24.17
N MET A 236 9.58 -8.00 23.55
CA MET A 236 10.35 -6.76 23.56
C MET A 236 10.15 -5.97 24.86
N PRO A 237 11.06 -5.05 25.21
CA PRO A 237 10.89 -4.19 26.38
C PRO A 237 9.55 -3.47 26.35
N ASN A 238 8.71 -3.71 27.35
CA ASN A 238 7.41 -3.05 27.41
C ASN A 238 7.54 -1.67 28.05
N VAL A 239 7.29 -0.65 27.26
CA VAL A 239 7.27 0.77 27.66
C VAL A 239 5.88 1.40 27.48
N PHE A 240 4.89 0.59 27.10
CA PHE A 240 3.53 1.01 26.82
C PHE A 240 2.60 0.59 27.94
N GLU A 241 1.56 1.38 28.20
CA GLU A 241 0.45 0.94 29.06
C GLU A 241 -0.27 -0.27 28.44
N ARG A 242 -0.44 -0.22 27.12
CA ARG A 242 -1.03 -1.33 26.33
C ARG A 242 -0.28 -1.46 25.00
N TRP A 243 -0.03 -2.70 24.59
CA TRP A 243 0.43 -3.01 23.25
C TRP A 243 -0.63 -2.64 22.20
N PRO A 244 -0.23 -2.16 21.01
CA PRO A 244 -1.17 -2.01 19.90
C PRO A 244 -1.81 -3.37 19.57
N ARG A 245 -3.08 -3.36 19.24
CA ARG A 245 -3.72 -4.55 18.66
C ARG A 245 -3.17 -4.81 17.28
N LEU A 246 -2.91 -6.07 16.94
CA LEU A 246 -2.48 -6.47 15.62
C LEU A 246 -3.62 -7.24 14.95
N GLU A 247 -4.02 -6.77 13.77
CA GLU A 247 -5.09 -7.38 12.98
C GLU A 247 -4.62 -7.68 11.56
N LEU A 248 -5.10 -8.79 11.00
CA LEU A 248 -4.88 -9.08 9.58
C LEU A 248 -5.86 -8.25 8.73
N ALA A 249 -5.35 -7.65 7.66
CA ALA A 249 -6.16 -6.95 6.68
C ALA A 249 -7.27 -7.86 6.10
N GLN A 250 -8.47 -7.32 5.93
CA GLN A 250 -9.66 -8.09 5.53
C GLN A 250 -10.05 -7.89 4.06
N LEU A 251 -9.68 -6.77 3.46
CA LEU A 251 -10.12 -6.41 2.10
C LEU A 251 -9.27 -7.06 1.00
N GLY A 252 -8.12 -7.63 1.35
CA GLY A 252 -7.24 -8.29 0.40
C GLY A 252 -6.96 -7.43 -0.84
N ASP A 253 -7.29 -7.97 -2.01
CA ASP A 253 -7.08 -7.31 -3.31
C ASP A 253 -7.97 -6.07 -3.55
N GLU A 254 -8.99 -5.83 -2.74
CA GLU A 254 -9.92 -4.71 -2.91
C GLU A 254 -9.59 -3.50 -2.02
N GLY A 255 -8.63 -3.63 -1.11
CA GLY A 255 -8.28 -2.58 -0.16
C GLY A 255 -7.96 -1.24 -0.82
N GLY A 256 -7.08 -1.24 -1.84
CA GLY A 256 -6.68 -0.04 -2.55
C GLY A 256 -7.82 0.63 -3.31
N ILE A 257 -8.63 -0.15 -4.05
CA ILE A 257 -9.73 0.42 -4.85
C ILE A 257 -10.87 0.95 -3.96
N ARG A 258 -11.16 0.28 -2.84
CA ARG A 258 -12.12 0.77 -1.83
C ARG A 258 -11.60 2.00 -1.11
N GLY A 259 -10.30 2.03 -0.82
CA GLY A 259 -9.64 3.20 -0.24
C GLY A 259 -9.65 4.41 -1.16
N ALA A 260 -9.56 4.22 -2.48
CA ALA A 260 -9.67 5.31 -3.44
C ALA A 260 -11.06 5.98 -3.42
N MET A 261 -12.13 5.22 -3.12
CA MET A 261 -13.45 5.79 -2.83
C MET A 261 -13.44 6.67 -1.58
N VAL A 262 -12.80 6.19 -0.50
CA VAL A 262 -12.69 6.97 0.75
C VAL A 262 -11.88 8.23 0.49
N TRP A 263 -10.75 8.13 -0.20
CA TRP A 263 -9.89 9.24 -0.58
C TRP A 263 -10.66 10.32 -1.35
N LEU A 264 -11.42 9.90 -2.34
CA LEU A 264 -12.24 10.80 -3.15
C LEU A 264 -13.32 11.52 -2.33
N GLY A 265 -13.90 10.83 -1.35
CA GLY A 265 -14.89 11.41 -0.43
C GLY A 265 -14.38 12.61 0.35
N GLN A 266 -13.07 12.72 0.62
CA GLN A 266 -12.43 13.86 1.28
C GLN A 266 -12.48 15.14 0.43
N PHE A 267 -12.70 15.02 -0.88
CA PHE A 267 -12.85 16.14 -1.83
C PHE A 267 -14.33 16.44 -2.18
N GLY A 268 -15.28 15.90 -1.42
CA GLY A 268 -16.70 16.19 -1.56
C GLY A 268 -17.47 15.33 -2.57
N TYR A 269 -16.85 14.34 -3.15
CA TYR A 269 -17.53 13.35 -3.99
C TYR A 269 -18.23 12.30 -3.12
N LYS A 270 -19.47 11.95 -3.50
CA LYS A 270 -20.28 10.95 -2.78
C LYS A 270 -20.57 9.75 -3.67
#